data_b085dd48da425cf88a3e022aa15c1769
#
_entry.id   b085dd48da425cf88a3e022aa15c1769
#
_cell.length_a   1.000
_cell.length_b   1.000
_cell.length_c   1.000
_cell.angle_alpha   90.00
_cell.angle_beta   90.00
_cell.angle_gamma   90.00
#
_symmetry.space_group_name_H-M   'P 1'
#
loop_
_entity.id
_entity.type
_entity.pdbx_description
1 polymer ?
#
loop_
_entity_poly.entity_id
_entity_poly.type
_entity_poly.pdbx_seq_one_letter_code
_entity_poly.pdbx_strand_id
1 'polypeptide(L)'
;MKYFDRVYGEVEIDEPVVLELINSPALQRLKDIDQAGYRPLWVMPNAAVGIYDHSRFAHSLGVYILLKKYGAPLEEQVAGLIHDVSHSAFSHCIDYVLAGGSESEHNHQDNIFAVHLRKSEIPAILDKYGFNLEYILNDENFPLKEKTLPDLCADRIDYSLKTAVIFSELDESSKNYLLENLIVEEGRWIFKDAESAKKYAELFLKLNTIYYSGFLSAVMFRTVGDYLRHALEKKYISEKDLYTTDKIVLEKIAIYHSGDDKLNELFARMNRKISCENNPQSFDVKVSCKSRVVDPYCKHEGILRRVSEVYPEWNKIIETESAPKEYYLKFGANLN
;
A
#
# COMPACT_ATOMS: atom_id res chain seq x y z
N MET A 1 21.57 -0.08 -13.79
CA MET A 1 20.28 0.34 -14.42
C MET A 1 19.94 1.73 -13.90
N LYS A 2 19.57 2.67 -14.78
CA LYS A 2 19.03 3.96 -14.36
C LYS A 2 17.52 3.85 -14.20
N TYR A 3 17.00 4.34 -13.08
CA TYR A 3 15.59 4.37 -12.78
C TYR A 3 15.20 5.77 -12.27
N PHE A 4 14.07 6.28 -12.74
CA PHE A 4 13.51 7.53 -12.23
C PHE A 4 12.34 7.25 -11.29
N ASP A 5 12.50 7.63 -10.04
CA ASP A 5 11.44 7.56 -9.02
C ASP A 5 10.84 8.96 -8.81
N ARG A 6 9.52 9.04 -8.70
CA ARG A 6 8.80 10.33 -8.55
C ARG A 6 9.11 11.05 -7.24
N VAL A 7 9.48 10.29 -6.21
CA VAL A 7 9.83 10.84 -4.89
C VAL A 7 11.33 11.12 -4.80
N TYR A 8 12.15 10.14 -5.24
CA TYR A 8 13.60 10.15 -4.98
C TYR A 8 14.44 10.63 -6.15
N GLY A 9 13.83 10.87 -7.31
CA GLY A 9 14.52 11.32 -8.52
C GLY A 9 15.24 10.20 -9.28
N GLU A 10 16.27 10.56 -10.03
CA GLU A 10 17.08 9.61 -10.81
C GLU A 10 18.02 8.82 -9.88
N VAL A 11 17.97 7.50 -9.95
CA VAL A 11 18.77 6.59 -9.13
C VAL A 11 19.47 5.56 -10.02
N GLU A 12 20.74 5.28 -9.74
CA GLU A 12 21.47 4.18 -10.33
C GLU A 12 21.39 2.94 -9.46
N ILE A 13 20.99 1.83 -10.07
CA ILE A 13 20.89 0.50 -9.46
C ILE A 13 21.92 -0.38 -10.15
N ASP A 14 22.90 -0.87 -9.43
CA ASP A 14 24.07 -1.58 -9.93
C ASP A 14 24.36 -2.91 -9.20
N GLU A 15 23.73 -3.15 -8.05
CA GLU A 15 23.88 -4.40 -7.31
C GLU A 15 23.32 -5.60 -8.11
N PRO A 16 24.17 -6.63 -8.41
CA PRO A 16 23.74 -7.75 -9.26
C PRO A 16 22.51 -8.51 -8.75
N VAL A 17 22.42 -8.75 -7.45
CA VAL A 17 21.26 -9.43 -6.82
C VAL A 17 19.98 -8.62 -7.01
N VAL A 18 20.05 -7.30 -6.82
CA VAL A 18 18.92 -6.39 -6.98
C VAL A 18 18.45 -6.35 -8.42
N LEU A 19 19.39 -6.28 -9.38
CA LEU A 19 19.07 -6.32 -10.81
C LEU A 19 18.41 -7.62 -11.22
N GLU A 20 18.85 -8.76 -10.70
CA GLU A 20 18.25 -10.06 -11.00
C GLU A 20 16.86 -10.18 -10.36
N LEU A 21 16.70 -9.76 -9.09
CA LEU A 21 15.41 -9.71 -8.42
C LEU A 21 14.40 -8.82 -9.17
N ILE A 22 14.79 -7.61 -9.55
CA ILE A 22 13.94 -6.69 -10.32
C ILE A 22 13.43 -7.36 -11.60
N ASN A 23 14.26 -8.16 -12.28
CA ASN A 23 13.89 -8.84 -13.52
C ASN A 23 13.20 -10.20 -13.30
N SER A 24 13.01 -10.61 -12.07
CA SER A 24 12.32 -11.87 -11.75
C SER A 24 10.83 -11.80 -12.07
N PRO A 25 10.18 -12.91 -12.48
CA PRO A 25 8.74 -12.97 -12.71
C PRO A 25 7.91 -12.46 -11.52
N ALA A 26 8.32 -12.77 -10.28
CA ALA A 26 7.63 -12.34 -9.07
C ALA A 26 7.58 -10.81 -8.95
N LEU A 27 8.71 -10.11 -9.17
CA LEU A 27 8.75 -8.65 -9.14
C LEU A 27 8.09 -8.03 -10.38
N GLN A 28 8.32 -8.58 -11.58
CA GLN A 28 7.75 -8.04 -12.82
C GLN A 28 6.22 -8.07 -12.81
N ARG A 29 5.62 -9.11 -12.20
CA ARG A 29 4.17 -9.21 -12.01
C ARG A 29 3.58 -8.00 -11.29
N LEU A 30 4.29 -7.44 -10.31
CA LEU A 30 3.86 -6.30 -9.51
C LEU A 30 3.64 -5.02 -10.30
N LYS A 31 4.15 -4.91 -11.54
CA LYS A 31 3.90 -3.77 -12.43
C LYS A 31 2.44 -3.59 -12.79
N ASP A 32 1.71 -4.70 -12.86
CA ASP A 32 0.32 -4.74 -13.26
C ASP A 32 -0.62 -5.00 -12.06
N ILE A 33 -0.18 -4.63 -10.87
CA ILE A 33 -0.98 -4.64 -9.64
C ILE A 33 -0.98 -3.22 -9.05
N ASP A 34 -2.17 -2.63 -8.92
CA ASP A 34 -2.32 -1.31 -8.30
C ASP A 34 -1.94 -1.36 -6.81
N GLN A 35 -1.22 -0.35 -6.33
CA GLN A 35 -0.70 -0.25 -4.96
C GLN A 35 -1.80 -0.36 -3.90
N ALA A 36 -2.98 0.14 -4.18
CA ALA A 36 -4.03 0.26 -3.18
C ALA A 36 -5.32 -0.49 -3.53
N GLY A 37 -5.40 -1.07 -4.72
CA GLY A 37 -6.59 -1.79 -5.16
C GLY A 37 -7.09 -1.39 -6.54
N TYR A 38 -8.12 -0.56 -6.65
CA TYR A 38 -8.75 -0.18 -7.92
C TYR A 38 -8.93 1.34 -8.02
N ARG A 39 -7.86 2.08 -7.80
CA ARG A 39 -7.91 3.52 -7.52
C ARG A 39 -8.21 4.49 -8.66
N PRO A 40 -7.69 4.36 -9.87
CA PRO A 40 -7.84 5.43 -10.86
C PRO A 40 -9.28 5.87 -11.07
N LEU A 41 -10.24 4.95 -10.98
CA LEU A 41 -11.65 5.24 -11.15
C LEU A 41 -12.33 5.84 -9.90
N TRP A 42 -11.81 5.55 -8.70
CA TRP A 42 -12.46 5.94 -7.45
C TRP A 42 -12.02 7.28 -6.91
N VAL A 43 -10.73 7.56 -6.98
CA VAL A 43 -10.15 8.79 -6.40
C VAL A 43 -10.06 9.90 -7.44
N MET A 44 -9.81 9.55 -8.69
CA MET A 44 -9.65 10.50 -9.80
C MET A 44 -10.49 10.05 -11.00
N PRO A 45 -11.81 10.19 -10.94
CA PRO A 45 -12.72 9.70 -11.99
C PRO A 45 -12.45 10.30 -13.37
N ASN A 46 -11.76 11.44 -13.44
CA ASN A 46 -11.37 12.13 -14.67
C ASN A 46 -9.89 11.98 -15.03
N ALA A 47 -9.10 11.24 -14.25
CA ALA A 47 -7.72 10.98 -14.59
C ALA A 47 -7.64 9.98 -15.74
N ALA A 48 -6.85 10.30 -16.77
CA ALA A 48 -6.61 9.35 -17.85
C ALA A 48 -5.93 8.10 -17.28
N VAL A 49 -6.55 6.95 -17.49
CA VAL A 49 -6.01 5.64 -17.11
C VAL A 49 -4.59 5.50 -17.69
N GLY A 50 -3.61 5.21 -16.85
CA GLY A 50 -2.22 5.00 -17.26
C GLY A 50 -1.27 6.18 -17.08
N ILE A 51 -1.72 7.35 -16.59
CA ILE A 51 -0.83 8.49 -16.30
C ILE A 51 -0.03 8.28 -15.02
N TYR A 52 -0.52 7.45 -14.11
CA TYR A 52 0.09 7.26 -12.78
C TYR A 52 0.63 5.85 -12.63
N ASP A 53 1.94 5.73 -12.57
CA ASP A 53 2.60 4.50 -12.08
C ASP A 53 2.48 4.47 -10.56
N HIS A 54 1.43 3.85 -10.08
CA HIS A 54 1.15 3.59 -8.67
C HIS A 54 1.03 2.08 -8.46
N SER A 55 1.99 1.35 -9.00
CA SER A 55 2.05 -0.10 -8.93
C SER A 55 2.81 -0.57 -7.69
N ARG A 56 2.55 -1.81 -7.27
CA ARG A 56 3.33 -2.50 -6.25
C ARG A 56 4.82 -2.58 -6.64
N PHE A 57 5.12 -2.67 -7.92
CA PHE A 57 6.49 -2.64 -8.41
C PHE A 57 7.19 -1.31 -8.15
N ALA A 58 6.53 -0.19 -8.49
CA ALA A 58 7.09 1.14 -8.25
C ALA A 58 7.29 1.39 -6.75
N HIS A 59 6.35 0.90 -5.92
CA HIS A 59 6.48 0.96 -4.46
C HIS A 59 7.65 0.11 -3.96
N SER A 60 7.76 -1.16 -4.35
CA SER A 60 8.89 -2.04 -3.96
C SER A 60 10.25 -1.45 -4.32
N LEU A 61 10.38 -0.85 -5.52
CA LEU A 61 11.59 -0.12 -5.91
C LEU A 61 11.82 1.12 -5.04
N GLY A 62 10.77 1.85 -4.68
CA GLY A 62 10.89 3.02 -3.83
C GLY A 62 11.35 2.67 -2.42
N VAL A 63 10.86 1.59 -1.84
CA VAL A 63 11.34 1.08 -0.53
C VAL A 63 12.82 0.72 -0.61
N TYR A 64 13.25 -0.01 -1.65
CA TYR A 64 14.65 -0.29 -1.89
C TYR A 64 15.49 0.99 -2.00
N ILE A 65 15.06 1.95 -2.82
CA ILE A 65 15.78 3.22 -3.05
C ILE A 65 15.89 4.03 -1.75
N LEU A 66 14.81 4.10 -0.97
CA LEU A 66 14.81 4.78 0.32
C LEU A 66 15.82 4.15 1.27
N LEU A 67 15.81 2.83 1.43
CA LEU A 67 16.76 2.10 2.27
C LEU A 67 18.20 2.32 1.81
N LYS A 68 18.47 2.21 0.50
CA LYS A 68 19.79 2.49 -0.10
C LYS A 68 20.27 3.92 0.18
N LYS A 69 19.39 4.91 -0.04
CA LYS A 69 19.67 6.34 0.15
C LYS A 69 20.08 6.67 1.59
N TYR A 70 19.52 5.97 2.57
CA TYR A 70 19.82 6.20 3.99
C TYR A 70 20.77 5.16 4.60
N GLY A 71 21.49 4.40 3.75
CA GLY A 71 22.61 3.56 4.13
C GLY A 71 22.26 2.27 4.87
N ALA A 72 21.03 1.74 4.67
CA ALA A 72 20.67 0.43 5.19
C ALA A 72 21.58 -0.68 4.60
N PRO A 73 21.88 -1.76 5.34
CA PRO A 73 22.60 -2.92 4.81
C PRO A 73 21.92 -3.50 3.57
N LEU A 74 22.70 -4.14 2.67
CA LEU A 74 22.17 -4.69 1.44
C LEU A 74 21.08 -5.74 1.67
N GLU A 75 21.19 -6.52 2.74
CA GLU A 75 20.18 -7.49 3.17
C GLU A 75 18.84 -6.81 3.44
N GLU A 76 18.84 -5.67 4.12
CA GLU A 76 17.63 -4.90 4.41
C GLU A 76 17.06 -4.24 3.15
N GLN A 77 17.94 -3.76 2.26
CA GLN A 77 17.52 -3.24 0.94
C GLN A 77 16.84 -4.34 0.11
N VAL A 78 17.41 -5.55 0.09
CA VAL A 78 16.84 -6.72 -0.61
C VAL A 78 15.51 -7.13 0.03
N ALA A 79 15.44 -7.21 1.35
CA ALA A 79 14.19 -7.50 2.06
C ALA A 79 13.11 -6.45 1.74
N GLY A 80 13.47 -5.17 1.68
CA GLY A 80 12.58 -4.09 1.29
C GLY A 80 12.11 -4.19 -0.18
N LEU A 81 12.99 -4.62 -1.09
CA LEU A 81 12.63 -4.80 -2.50
C LEU A 81 11.56 -5.88 -2.70
N ILE A 82 11.63 -6.98 -1.94
CA ILE A 82 10.78 -8.15 -2.17
C ILE A 82 9.57 -8.24 -1.22
N HIS A 83 9.37 -7.29 -0.30
CA HIS A 83 8.36 -7.38 0.77
C HIS A 83 6.93 -7.54 0.25
N ASP A 84 6.64 -7.01 -0.93
CA ASP A 84 5.30 -6.96 -1.53
C ASP A 84 5.02 -8.08 -2.55
N VAL A 85 5.95 -9.03 -2.77
CA VAL A 85 5.78 -10.07 -3.81
C VAL A 85 4.60 -11.01 -3.59
N SER A 86 4.05 -11.07 -2.38
CA SER A 86 2.87 -11.88 -2.06
C SER A 86 1.54 -11.19 -2.37
N HIS A 87 1.54 -9.89 -2.71
CA HIS A 87 0.29 -9.21 -3.03
C HIS A 87 -0.44 -9.87 -4.19
N SER A 88 -1.73 -10.06 -4.00
CA SER A 88 -2.66 -10.50 -5.03
C SER A 88 -3.07 -9.34 -5.94
N ALA A 89 -3.70 -9.64 -7.06
CA ALA A 89 -4.45 -8.67 -7.85
C ALA A 89 -5.43 -7.89 -6.95
N PHE A 90 -5.60 -6.61 -7.24
CA PHE A 90 -6.40 -5.65 -6.46
C PHE A 90 -5.93 -5.44 -5.02
N SER A 91 -4.70 -5.82 -4.70
CA SER A 91 -4.05 -5.51 -3.42
C SER A 91 -4.97 -5.72 -2.21
N HIS A 92 -5.21 -4.71 -1.39
CA HIS A 92 -6.03 -4.80 -0.18
C HIS A 92 -7.54 -5.04 -0.40
N CYS A 93 -8.04 -5.01 -1.64
CA CYS A 93 -9.43 -5.44 -1.89
C CYS A 93 -9.62 -6.93 -1.58
N ILE A 94 -8.55 -7.73 -1.61
CA ILE A 94 -8.59 -9.17 -1.32
C ILE A 94 -8.90 -9.48 0.14
N ASP A 95 -8.57 -8.58 1.07
CA ASP A 95 -8.88 -8.71 2.49
C ASP A 95 -10.40 -8.74 2.76
N TYR A 96 -11.18 -8.26 1.79
CA TYR A 96 -12.65 -8.28 1.79
C TYR A 96 -13.24 -9.51 1.07
N VAL A 97 -12.40 -10.42 0.56
CA VAL A 97 -12.81 -11.57 -0.27
C VAL A 97 -12.50 -12.90 0.41
N LEU A 98 -11.26 -13.10 0.80
CA LEU A 98 -10.75 -14.38 1.30
C LEU A 98 -10.89 -14.49 2.81
N ALA A 99 -11.21 -15.70 3.28
CA ALA A 99 -11.36 -16.00 4.72
C ALA A 99 -10.07 -15.77 5.54
N GLY A 100 -8.91 -15.78 4.89
CA GLY A 100 -7.61 -15.48 5.52
C GLY A 100 -7.26 -14.00 5.58
N GLY A 101 -8.11 -13.11 5.06
CA GLY A 101 -7.97 -11.66 5.12
C GLY A 101 -8.78 -11.05 6.26
N SER A 102 -8.45 -9.82 6.63
CA SER A 102 -9.16 -9.04 7.65
C SER A 102 -9.38 -7.61 7.17
N GLU A 103 -10.65 -7.20 7.09
CA GLU A 103 -11.03 -5.83 6.71
C GLU A 103 -10.42 -4.76 7.64
N SER A 104 -10.22 -5.10 8.92
CA SER A 104 -9.64 -4.17 9.90
C SER A 104 -8.11 -4.19 9.95
N GLU A 105 -7.48 -5.31 9.53
CA GLU A 105 -6.03 -5.48 9.62
C GLU A 105 -5.31 -5.36 8.28
N HIS A 106 -5.98 -5.67 7.15
CA HIS A 106 -5.39 -5.71 5.82
C HIS A 106 -4.10 -6.53 5.78
N ASN A 107 -4.16 -7.78 6.25
CA ASN A 107 -2.98 -8.61 6.54
C ASN A 107 -2.88 -9.90 5.71
N HIS A 108 -3.76 -10.10 4.72
CA HIS A 108 -3.74 -11.32 3.91
C HIS A 108 -2.35 -11.58 3.31
N GLN A 109 -1.75 -10.55 2.72
CA GLN A 109 -0.44 -10.66 2.08
C GLN A 109 0.67 -11.04 3.06
N ASP A 110 0.63 -10.51 4.29
CA ASP A 110 1.61 -10.82 5.33
C ASP A 110 1.51 -12.28 5.76
N ASN A 111 0.27 -12.78 5.93
CA ASN A 111 -0.01 -14.14 6.35
C ASN A 111 0.51 -15.20 5.36
N ILE A 112 0.59 -14.87 4.07
CA ILE A 112 1.03 -15.79 3.02
C ILE A 112 2.44 -15.53 2.52
N PHE A 113 3.09 -14.43 2.93
CA PHE A 113 4.35 -13.94 2.37
C PHE A 113 5.42 -15.03 2.30
N ALA A 114 5.75 -15.64 3.43
CA ALA A 114 6.81 -16.66 3.47
C ALA A 114 6.50 -17.89 2.59
N VAL A 115 5.22 -18.33 2.55
CA VAL A 115 4.80 -19.47 1.73
C VAL A 115 4.84 -19.10 0.25
N HIS A 116 4.41 -17.89 -0.10
CA HIS A 116 4.39 -17.41 -1.49
C HIS A 116 5.83 -17.25 -2.01
N LEU A 117 6.69 -16.61 -1.24
CA LEU A 117 8.08 -16.37 -1.60
C LEU A 117 8.86 -17.66 -1.79
N ARG A 118 8.68 -18.67 -0.92
CA ARG A 118 9.34 -19.98 -1.06
C ARG A 118 8.94 -20.75 -2.32
N LYS A 119 7.80 -20.45 -2.92
CA LYS A 119 7.32 -21.06 -4.16
C LYS A 119 7.78 -20.33 -5.43
N SER A 120 8.37 -19.14 -5.28
CA SER A 120 8.87 -18.33 -6.39
C SER A 120 10.32 -18.70 -6.73
N GLU A 121 10.88 -18.00 -7.72
CA GLU A 121 12.30 -18.09 -8.08
C GLU A 121 13.22 -17.32 -7.13
N ILE A 122 12.68 -16.45 -6.27
CA ILE A 122 13.45 -15.59 -5.38
C ILE A 122 14.43 -16.35 -4.47
N PRO A 123 14.06 -17.49 -3.83
CA PRO A 123 15.01 -18.25 -3.02
C PRO A 123 16.26 -18.68 -3.78
N ALA A 124 16.13 -19.11 -5.04
CA ALA A 124 17.27 -19.51 -5.87
C ALA A 124 18.16 -18.31 -6.22
N ILE A 125 17.57 -17.14 -6.46
CA ILE A 125 18.31 -15.89 -6.70
C ILE A 125 19.07 -15.49 -5.43
N LEU A 126 18.42 -15.50 -4.27
CA LEU A 126 19.06 -15.17 -2.99
C LEU A 126 20.25 -16.08 -2.70
N ASP A 127 20.06 -17.41 -2.83
CA ASP A 127 21.10 -18.42 -2.61
C ASP A 127 22.30 -18.19 -3.53
N LYS A 128 22.08 -17.93 -4.82
CA LYS A 128 23.12 -17.62 -5.81
C LYS A 128 24.03 -16.49 -5.38
N TYR A 129 23.54 -15.49 -4.65
CA TYR A 129 24.29 -14.34 -4.18
C TYR A 129 24.68 -14.45 -2.69
N GLY A 130 24.48 -15.60 -2.07
CA GLY A 130 24.90 -15.88 -0.69
C GLY A 130 24.01 -15.31 0.39
N PHE A 131 22.76 -14.93 0.06
CA PHE A 131 21.80 -14.45 1.05
C PHE A 131 21.08 -15.62 1.71
N ASN A 132 20.92 -15.54 3.02
CA ASN A 132 20.15 -16.53 3.77
C ASN A 132 18.66 -16.18 3.72
N LEU A 133 17.85 -17.06 3.14
CA LEU A 133 16.40 -16.86 2.99
C LEU A 133 15.70 -16.66 4.34
N GLU A 134 16.03 -17.46 5.36
CA GLU A 134 15.36 -17.35 6.67
C GLU A 134 15.72 -16.05 7.39
N TYR A 135 16.94 -15.55 7.17
CA TYR A 135 17.35 -14.23 7.65
C TYR A 135 16.54 -13.11 6.97
N ILE A 136 16.34 -13.20 5.65
CA ILE A 136 15.57 -12.22 4.86
C ILE A 136 14.07 -12.26 5.21
N LEU A 137 13.53 -13.41 5.59
CA LEU A 137 12.12 -13.56 6.00
C LEU A 137 11.81 -13.05 7.40
N ASN A 138 12.82 -12.81 8.24
CA ASN A 138 12.61 -12.35 9.61
C ASN A 138 12.71 -10.82 9.70
N ASP A 139 11.59 -10.16 9.81
CA ASP A 139 11.49 -8.68 9.90
C ASP A 139 12.20 -8.08 11.09
N GLU A 140 12.45 -8.86 12.16
CA GLU A 140 13.22 -8.40 13.32
C GLU A 140 14.66 -8.03 12.96
N ASN A 141 15.21 -8.61 11.88
CA ASN A 141 16.53 -8.28 11.37
C ASN A 141 16.61 -6.91 10.67
N PHE A 142 15.46 -6.29 10.36
CA PHE A 142 15.36 -5.16 9.45
C PHE A 142 14.62 -3.97 10.09
N PRO A 143 15.29 -3.25 11.00
CA PRO A 143 14.66 -2.22 11.82
C PRO A 143 14.18 -1.00 11.03
N LEU A 144 14.68 -0.77 9.80
CA LEU A 144 14.26 0.34 8.95
C LEU A 144 13.17 -0.05 7.96
N LYS A 145 13.10 -1.34 7.56
CA LYS A 145 12.17 -1.83 6.56
C LYS A 145 10.73 -1.79 7.05
N GLU A 146 10.45 -2.41 8.20
CA GLU A 146 9.11 -2.54 8.77
C GLU A 146 9.12 -2.28 10.28
N LYS A 147 8.09 -1.59 10.76
CA LYS A 147 7.83 -1.32 12.18
C LYS A 147 6.33 -1.26 12.44
N THR A 148 5.94 -1.64 13.64
CA THR A 148 4.56 -1.44 14.11
C THR A 148 4.24 0.05 14.25
N LEU A 149 2.98 0.41 13.99
CA LEU A 149 2.49 1.76 14.31
C LEU A 149 2.66 2.04 15.82
N PRO A 150 2.96 3.29 16.20
CA PRO A 150 2.99 4.49 15.37
C PRO A 150 4.37 4.84 14.77
N ASP A 151 5.33 3.92 14.79
CA ASP A 151 6.68 4.17 14.30
C ASP A 151 6.73 4.28 12.77
N LEU A 152 7.74 4.99 12.27
CA LEU A 152 8.05 5.04 10.85
C LEU A 152 8.84 3.79 10.41
N CYS A 153 8.61 3.38 9.17
CA CYS A 153 9.37 2.37 8.46
C CYS A 153 9.48 2.74 6.99
N ALA A 154 10.40 2.13 6.26
CA ALA A 154 10.63 2.47 4.85
C ALA A 154 9.40 2.22 3.98
N ASP A 155 8.68 1.12 4.20
CA ASP A 155 7.39 0.85 3.54
C ASP A 155 6.43 2.03 3.73
N ARG A 156 6.20 2.44 4.97
CA ARG A 156 5.26 3.51 5.33
C ARG A 156 5.65 4.87 4.77
N ILE A 157 6.94 5.19 4.80
CA ILE A 157 7.46 6.44 4.26
C ILE A 157 7.29 6.47 2.74
N ASP A 158 7.65 5.38 2.04
CA ASP A 158 7.57 5.34 0.59
C ASP A 158 6.13 5.46 0.09
N TYR A 159 5.21 4.61 0.57
CA TYR A 159 3.83 4.67 0.07
C TYR A 159 3.15 6.01 0.39
N SER A 160 3.45 6.62 1.54
CA SER A 160 2.84 7.91 1.89
C SER A 160 3.36 9.05 1.01
N LEU A 161 4.68 9.15 0.82
CA LEU A 161 5.26 10.18 -0.04
C LEU A 161 4.85 9.99 -1.51
N LYS A 162 4.80 8.74 -2.01
CA LYS A 162 4.31 8.45 -3.37
C LYS A 162 2.86 8.85 -3.54
N THR A 163 1.99 8.45 -2.61
CA THR A 163 0.59 8.87 -2.63
C THR A 163 0.47 10.40 -2.64
N ALA A 164 1.22 11.08 -1.76
CA ALA A 164 1.18 12.53 -1.68
C ALA A 164 1.62 13.22 -2.98
N VAL A 165 2.67 12.74 -3.62
CA VAL A 165 3.17 13.29 -4.90
C VAL A 165 2.19 12.97 -6.04
N ILE A 166 1.71 11.74 -6.14
CA ILE A 166 0.80 11.31 -7.22
C ILE A 166 -0.51 12.09 -7.19
N PHE A 167 -1.05 12.35 -6.00
CA PHE A 167 -2.32 13.06 -5.85
C PHE A 167 -2.17 14.58 -5.61
N SER A 168 -0.94 15.11 -5.79
CA SER A 168 -0.65 16.55 -5.63
C SER A 168 -0.98 17.10 -4.24
N GLU A 169 -0.87 16.25 -3.21
CA GLU A 169 -1.02 16.63 -1.80
C GLU A 169 0.28 17.20 -1.21
N LEU A 170 1.39 17.02 -1.92
CA LEU A 170 2.72 17.48 -1.55
C LEU A 170 3.41 18.06 -2.78
N ASP A 171 3.82 19.33 -2.70
CA ASP A 171 4.63 19.96 -3.74
C ASP A 171 6.11 19.57 -3.64
N GLU A 172 6.87 19.90 -4.69
CA GLU A 172 8.28 19.53 -4.80
C GLU A 172 9.13 20.10 -3.66
N SER A 173 8.85 21.36 -3.24
CA SER A 173 9.61 22.02 -2.18
C SER A 173 9.36 21.37 -0.82
N SER A 174 8.12 21.06 -0.53
CA SER A 174 7.71 20.38 0.71
C SER A 174 8.23 18.95 0.76
N LYS A 175 8.20 18.22 -0.39
CA LYS A 175 8.79 16.89 -0.51
C LYS A 175 10.29 16.91 -0.17
N ASN A 176 11.03 17.82 -0.79
CA ASN A 176 12.46 17.94 -0.57
C ASN A 176 12.77 18.33 0.88
N TYR A 177 12.01 19.25 1.46
CA TYR A 177 12.14 19.61 2.87
C TYR A 177 11.97 18.40 3.80
N LEU A 178 10.96 17.56 3.58
CA LEU A 178 10.76 16.35 4.40
C LEU A 178 11.90 15.37 4.24
N LEU A 179 12.35 15.10 3.01
CA LEU A 179 13.47 14.17 2.74
C LEU A 179 14.81 14.67 3.29
N GLU A 180 15.08 15.97 3.24
CA GLU A 180 16.31 16.57 3.79
C GLU A 180 16.36 16.53 5.32
N ASN A 181 15.19 16.57 5.97
CA ASN A 181 15.08 16.52 7.42
C ASN A 181 14.86 15.11 7.97
N LEU A 182 14.59 14.12 7.13
CA LEU A 182 14.54 12.72 7.51
C LEU A 182 15.97 12.16 7.65
N ILE A 183 16.26 11.45 8.71
CA ILE A 183 17.55 10.79 8.96
C ILE A 183 17.33 9.42 9.60
N VAL A 184 18.39 8.63 9.62
CA VAL A 184 18.45 7.35 10.35
C VAL A 184 19.45 7.49 11.49
N GLU A 185 19.05 7.13 12.70
CA GLU A 185 19.89 7.09 13.89
C GLU A 185 19.51 5.88 14.75
N GLU A 186 20.51 5.09 15.16
CA GLU A 186 20.31 3.89 15.98
C GLU A 186 19.25 2.91 15.42
N GLY A 187 19.24 2.72 14.10
CA GLY A 187 18.27 1.84 13.42
C GLY A 187 16.84 2.35 13.43
N ARG A 188 16.62 3.66 13.52
CA ARG A 188 15.30 4.29 13.53
C ARG A 188 15.23 5.43 12.54
N TRP A 189 14.06 5.58 11.93
CA TRP A 189 13.71 6.77 11.18
C TRP A 189 13.34 7.89 12.14
N ILE A 190 14.05 9.03 12.05
CA ILE A 190 13.80 10.21 12.87
C ILE A 190 13.86 11.47 12.01
N PHE A 191 13.25 12.54 12.45
CA PHE A 191 13.41 13.87 11.85
C PHE A 191 14.43 14.70 12.62
N LYS A 192 15.15 15.58 11.90
CA LYS A 192 16.14 16.49 12.49
C LYS A 192 15.55 17.48 13.47
N ASP A 193 14.26 17.80 13.34
CA ASP A 193 13.54 18.74 14.19
C ASP A 193 12.06 18.37 14.33
N ALA A 194 11.40 18.95 15.32
CA ALA A 194 10.00 18.68 15.64
C ALA A 194 9.02 19.24 14.59
N GLU A 195 9.38 20.32 13.89
CA GLU A 195 8.53 20.92 12.88
C GLU A 195 8.38 20.03 11.66
N SER A 196 9.50 19.50 11.14
CA SER A 196 9.49 18.56 10.02
C SER A 196 8.79 17.24 10.35
N ALA A 197 8.97 16.73 11.58
CA ALA A 197 8.25 15.55 12.06
C ALA A 197 6.73 15.79 12.11
N LYS A 198 6.29 16.93 12.65
CA LYS A 198 4.88 17.30 12.71
C LYS A 198 4.28 17.45 11.32
N LYS A 199 4.97 18.13 10.41
CA LYS A 199 4.52 18.28 9.01
C LYS A 199 4.32 16.92 8.33
N TYR A 200 5.23 15.97 8.54
CA TYR A 200 5.07 14.63 8.02
C TYR A 200 3.89 13.90 8.66
N ALA A 201 3.73 13.99 9.97
CA ALA A 201 2.63 13.36 10.69
C ALA A 201 1.26 13.91 10.23
N GLU A 202 1.14 15.23 10.05
CA GLU A 202 -0.06 15.89 9.51
C GLU A 202 -0.36 15.48 8.07
N LEU A 203 0.67 15.38 7.21
CA LEU A 203 0.53 14.86 5.87
C LEU A 203 0.00 13.42 5.89
N PHE A 204 0.61 12.55 6.71
CA PHE A 204 0.20 11.16 6.84
C PHE A 204 -1.25 11.04 7.30
N LEU A 205 -1.65 11.82 8.29
CA LEU A 205 -3.04 11.89 8.78
C LEU A 205 -4.01 12.29 7.67
N LYS A 206 -3.66 13.31 6.88
CA LYS A 206 -4.46 13.74 5.73
C LYS A 206 -4.62 12.61 4.71
N LEU A 207 -3.53 11.93 4.37
CA LEU A 207 -3.54 10.81 3.44
C LEU A 207 -4.36 9.63 3.97
N ASN A 208 -4.23 9.31 5.26
CA ASN A 208 -5.03 8.28 5.90
C ASN A 208 -6.52 8.58 5.79
N THR A 209 -6.92 9.81 6.12
CA THR A 209 -8.32 10.23 6.13
C THR A 209 -8.95 10.20 4.73
N ILE A 210 -8.20 10.55 3.69
CA ILE A 210 -8.73 10.68 2.33
C ILE A 210 -8.56 9.36 1.55
N TYR A 211 -7.33 8.77 1.57
CA TYR A 211 -6.93 7.73 0.62
C TYR A 211 -6.82 6.33 1.22
N TYR A 212 -6.60 6.18 2.55
CA TYR A 212 -6.40 4.84 3.12
C TYR A 212 -7.62 4.34 3.87
N SER A 213 -8.23 5.18 4.68
CA SER A 213 -9.40 4.82 5.50
C SER A 213 -10.65 5.65 5.19
N GLY A 214 -10.63 6.47 4.13
CA GLY A 214 -11.75 7.34 3.77
C GLY A 214 -12.96 6.59 3.19
N PHE A 215 -14.10 7.27 3.12
CA PHE A 215 -15.35 6.69 2.62
C PHE A 215 -15.21 6.10 1.21
N LEU A 216 -14.54 6.81 0.29
CA LEU A 216 -14.35 6.31 -1.07
C LEU A 216 -13.49 5.05 -1.11
N SER A 217 -12.48 4.94 -0.25
CA SER A 217 -11.67 3.72 -0.13
C SER A 217 -12.51 2.55 0.39
N ALA A 218 -13.38 2.79 1.39
CA ALA A 218 -14.32 1.79 1.89
C ALA A 218 -15.25 1.27 0.78
N VAL A 219 -15.81 2.20 -0.02
CA VAL A 219 -16.65 1.83 -1.16
C VAL A 219 -15.87 1.00 -2.18
N MET A 220 -14.64 1.39 -2.51
CA MET A 220 -13.77 0.65 -3.42
C MET A 220 -13.49 -0.76 -2.90
N PHE A 221 -12.94 -0.88 -1.69
CA PHE A 221 -12.59 -2.19 -1.12
C PHE A 221 -13.79 -3.14 -1.13
N ARG A 222 -14.95 -2.63 -0.69
CA ARG A 222 -16.16 -3.45 -0.61
C ARG A 222 -16.69 -3.83 -1.98
N THR A 223 -16.83 -2.89 -2.92
CA THR A 223 -17.44 -3.18 -4.22
C THR A 223 -16.57 -4.04 -5.12
N VAL A 224 -15.24 -3.84 -5.07
CA VAL A 224 -14.28 -4.74 -5.73
C VAL A 224 -14.30 -6.12 -5.06
N GLY A 225 -14.30 -6.15 -3.72
CA GLY A 225 -14.41 -7.40 -2.97
C GLY A 225 -15.67 -8.19 -3.30
N ASP A 226 -16.83 -7.54 -3.38
CA ASP A 226 -18.10 -8.19 -3.75
C ASP A 226 -18.09 -8.73 -5.18
N TYR A 227 -17.49 -7.99 -6.12
CA TYR A 227 -17.34 -8.44 -7.51
C TYR A 227 -16.45 -9.68 -7.62
N LEU A 228 -15.30 -9.67 -6.97
CA LEU A 228 -14.37 -10.80 -6.96
C LEU A 228 -14.95 -12.02 -6.23
N ARG A 229 -15.63 -11.81 -5.10
CA ARG A 229 -16.28 -12.89 -4.34
C ARG A 229 -17.34 -13.57 -5.19
N HIS A 230 -18.22 -12.83 -5.86
CA HIS A 230 -19.21 -13.38 -6.76
C HIS A 230 -18.57 -14.20 -7.89
N ALA A 231 -17.48 -13.70 -8.48
CA ALA A 231 -16.76 -14.41 -9.54
C ALA A 231 -16.12 -15.73 -9.03
N LEU A 232 -15.60 -15.77 -7.81
CA LEU A 232 -15.09 -16.98 -7.16
C LEU A 232 -16.22 -17.99 -6.88
N GLU A 233 -17.33 -17.55 -6.30
CA GLU A 233 -18.50 -18.40 -5.99
C GLU A 233 -19.09 -19.03 -7.25
N LYS A 234 -19.14 -18.28 -8.35
CA LYS A 234 -19.57 -18.75 -9.66
C LYS A 234 -18.51 -19.58 -10.41
N LYS A 235 -17.29 -19.68 -9.87
CA LYS A 235 -16.14 -20.36 -10.50
C LYS A 235 -15.74 -19.75 -11.84
N TYR A 236 -15.97 -18.46 -12.04
CA TYR A 236 -15.48 -17.68 -13.19
C TYR A 236 -13.97 -17.49 -13.10
N ILE A 237 -13.48 -17.40 -11.88
CA ILE A 237 -12.06 -17.41 -11.51
C ILE A 237 -11.83 -18.39 -10.34
N SER A 238 -10.59 -18.75 -10.11
CA SER A 238 -10.12 -19.48 -8.94
C SER A 238 -9.22 -18.59 -8.07
N GLU A 239 -8.96 -18.99 -6.82
CA GLU A 239 -8.01 -18.28 -5.95
C GLU A 239 -6.62 -18.13 -6.59
N LYS A 240 -6.18 -19.11 -7.41
CA LYS A 240 -4.90 -19.02 -8.12
C LYS A 240 -4.85 -17.85 -9.10
N ASP A 241 -5.98 -17.47 -9.68
CA ASP A 241 -6.06 -16.38 -10.63
C ASP A 241 -5.83 -15.03 -9.94
N LEU A 242 -6.12 -14.92 -8.65
CA LEU A 242 -5.87 -13.72 -7.84
C LEU A 242 -4.37 -13.43 -7.67
N TYR A 243 -3.49 -14.42 -7.87
CA TYR A 243 -2.03 -14.23 -7.85
C TYR A 243 -1.43 -13.99 -9.26
N THR A 244 -2.28 -13.56 -10.20
CA THR A 244 -1.84 -13.01 -11.49
C THR A 244 -1.79 -11.49 -11.45
N THR A 245 -2.48 -10.77 -12.32
CA THR A 245 -2.53 -9.30 -12.34
C THR A 245 -3.97 -8.81 -12.39
N ASP A 246 -4.20 -7.54 -12.05
CA ASP A 246 -5.52 -6.91 -12.07
C ASP A 246 -6.21 -7.12 -13.43
N LYS A 247 -5.46 -6.86 -14.50
CA LYS A 247 -5.94 -6.99 -15.88
C LYS A 247 -6.36 -8.43 -16.22
N ILE A 248 -5.50 -9.41 -15.91
CA ILE A 248 -5.78 -10.83 -16.21
C ILE A 248 -7.05 -11.30 -15.49
N VAL A 249 -7.23 -10.91 -14.23
CA VAL A 249 -8.43 -11.25 -13.46
C VAL A 249 -9.67 -10.64 -14.10
N LEU A 250 -9.63 -9.35 -14.44
CA LEU A 250 -10.76 -8.67 -15.09
C LEU A 250 -11.10 -9.29 -16.44
N GLU A 251 -10.12 -9.59 -17.28
CA GLU A 251 -10.33 -10.21 -18.59
C GLU A 251 -10.98 -11.60 -18.47
N LYS A 252 -10.57 -12.40 -17.48
CA LYS A 252 -11.20 -13.73 -17.22
C LYS A 252 -12.67 -13.59 -16.81
N ILE A 253 -13.02 -12.60 -15.99
CA ILE A 253 -14.39 -12.40 -15.54
C ILE A 253 -15.25 -11.79 -16.64
N ALA A 254 -14.67 -10.94 -17.48
CA ALA A 254 -15.40 -10.14 -18.49
C ALA A 254 -16.27 -10.98 -19.44
N ILE A 255 -15.85 -12.21 -19.77
CA ILE A 255 -16.60 -13.09 -20.68
C ILE A 255 -17.97 -13.54 -20.13
N TYR A 256 -18.20 -13.44 -18.82
CA TYR A 256 -19.43 -13.88 -18.16
C TYR A 256 -20.46 -12.75 -17.99
N HIS A 257 -20.13 -11.52 -18.31
CA HIS A 257 -21.04 -10.37 -18.19
C HIS A 257 -22.32 -10.50 -19.02
N SER A 258 -22.26 -11.18 -20.18
CA SER A 258 -23.43 -11.37 -21.03
C SER A 258 -24.50 -12.32 -20.47
N GLY A 259 -24.18 -13.08 -19.44
CA GLY A 259 -25.05 -14.11 -18.86
C GLY A 259 -25.29 -13.97 -17.35
N ASP A 260 -24.79 -12.93 -16.69
CA ASP A 260 -24.93 -12.75 -15.25
C ASP A 260 -25.27 -11.29 -14.89
N ASP A 261 -26.58 -11.04 -14.67
CA ASP A 261 -27.08 -9.70 -14.30
C ASP A 261 -26.54 -9.23 -12.96
N LYS A 262 -26.29 -10.17 -12.01
CA LYS A 262 -25.71 -9.82 -10.72
C LYS A 262 -24.25 -9.38 -10.87
N LEU A 263 -23.48 -10.05 -11.70
CA LEU A 263 -22.11 -9.64 -12.03
C LEU A 263 -22.09 -8.24 -12.64
N ASN A 264 -23.03 -7.94 -13.55
CA ASN A 264 -23.19 -6.62 -14.17
C ASN A 264 -23.50 -5.52 -13.15
N GLU A 265 -24.40 -5.80 -12.20
CA GLU A 265 -24.72 -4.88 -11.11
C GLU A 265 -23.47 -4.61 -10.24
N LEU A 266 -22.74 -5.65 -9.83
CA LEU A 266 -21.53 -5.52 -9.02
C LEU A 266 -20.42 -4.76 -9.76
N PHE A 267 -20.26 -5.00 -11.06
CA PHE A 267 -19.34 -4.25 -11.91
C PHE A 267 -19.75 -2.77 -12.04
N ALA A 268 -21.05 -2.48 -12.12
CA ALA A 268 -21.55 -1.11 -12.13
C ALA A 268 -21.27 -0.38 -10.80
N ARG A 269 -21.42 -1.07 -9.65
CA ARG A 269 -21.05 -0.54 -8.33
C ARG A 269 -19.55 -0.26 -8.26
N MET A 270 -18.74 -1.23 -8.64
CA MET A 270 -17.27 -1.14 -8.66
C MET A 270 -16.78 0.01 -9.55
N ASN A 271 -17.47 0.33 -10.63
CA ASN A 271 -17.12 1.40 -11.57
C ASN A 271 -17.90 2.71 -11.34
N ARG A 272 -18.48 2.89 -10.15
CA ARG A 272 -19.22 4.11 -9.75
C ARG A 272 -20.35 4.51 -10.70
N LYS A 273 -20.97 3.54 -11.35
CA LYS A 273 -22.18 3.76 -12.16
C LYS A 273 -23.46 3.71 -11.30
N ILE A 274 -23.33 3.31 -10.06
CA ILE A 274 -24.38 3.30 -9.04
C ILE A 274 -23.95 4.25 -7.92
N SER A 275 -24.84 5.13 -7.50
CA SER A 275 -24.57 6.05 -6.39
C SER A 275 -24.38 5.28 -5.08
N CYS A 276 -23.56 5.82 -4.19
CA CYS A 276 -23.33 5.24 -2.87
C CYS A 276 -23.16 6.38 -1.84
N GLU A 277 -23.86 6.27 -0.71
CA GLU A 277 -23.75 7.19 0.42
C GLU A 277 -23.44 6.46 1.72
N ASN A 278 -22.92 7.18 2.71
CA ASN A 278 -22.78 6.66 4.07
C ASN A 278 -24.06 6.95 4.86
N ASN A 279 -24.86 5.93 5.13
CA ASN A 279 -26.17 6.07 5.79
C ASN A 279 -26.33 5.07 6.94
N PRO A 280 -25.94 5.44 8.17
CA PRO A 280 -26.04 4.54 9.33
C PRO A 280 -27.46 4.11 9.69
N GLN A 281 -28.49 4.85 9.29
CA GLN A 281 -29.90 4.55 9.59
C GLN A 281 -30.51 3.54 8.61
N SER A 282 -29.99 3.47 7.37
CA SER A 282 -30.51 2.56 6.36
C SER A 282 -29.41 2.22 5.37
N PHE A 283 -28.76 1.09 5.52
CA PHE A 283 -27.62 0.64 4.72
C PHE A 283 -27.82 -0.76 4.17
N ASP A 284 -27.12 -1.05 3.09
CA ASP A 284 -27.09 -2.37 2.48
C ASP A 284 -25.93 -3.22 3.06
N VAL A 285 -24.80 -2.56 3.41
CA VAL A 285 -23.64 -3.25 3.97
C VAL A 285 -22.79 -2.32 4.85
N LYS A 286 -22.30 -2.88 5.97
CA LYS A 286 -21.30 -2.24 6.82
C LYS A 286 -19.89 -2.64 6.35
N VAL A 287 -18.96 -1.69 6.37
CA VAL A 287 -17.57 -1.88 5.96
C VAL A 287 -16.64 -1.32 7.03
N SER A 288 -15.60 -2.06 7.37
CA SER A 288 -14.52 -1.60 8.22
C SER A 288 -13.28 -1.32 7.36
N CYS A 289 -12.57 -0.22 7.66
CA CYS A 289 -11.32 0.13 6.98
C CYS A 289 -10.21 0.32 8.00
N LYS A 290 -9.05 -0.29 7.76
CA LYS A 290 -7.85 -0.07 8.56
C LYS A 290 -7.49 1.40 8.56
N SER A 291 -7.41 1.99 9.75
CA SER A 291 -6.92 3.36 9.95
C SER A 291 -5.50 3.33 10.50
N ARG A 292 -4.73 4.34 10.15
CA ARG A 292 -3.31 4.43 10.51
C ARG A 292 -2.97 5.84 10.96
N VAL A 293 -2.21 5.94 12.05
CA VAL A 293 -1.64 7.21 12.52
C VAL A 293 -0.18 6.97 12.87
N VAL A 294 0.65 7.98 12.63
CA VAL A 294 2.08 7.93 12.96
C VAL A 294 2.42 8.94 14.04
N ASP A 295 3.44 8.62 14.82
CA ASP A 295 4.02 9.48 15.84
C ASP A 295 5.54 9.49 15.71
N PRO A 296 6.07 10.19 14.70
CA PRO A 296 7.49 10.17 14.37
C PRO A 296 8.38 10.64 15.51
N TYR A 297 9.56 10.05 15.60
CA TYR A 297 10.63 10.60 16.42
C TYR A 297 11.26 11.83 15.76
N CYS A 298 11.69 12.78 16.58
CA CYS A 298 12.41 13.97 16.18
C CYS A 298 13.44 14.40 17.22
N LYS A 299 14.42 15.19 16.80
CA LYS A 299 15.31 15.91 17.74
C LYS A 299 14.64 17.21 18.17
N HIS A 300 14.45 17.36 19.47
CA HIS A 300 13.92 18.57 20.07
C HIS A 300 14.80 18.95 21.25
N GLU A 301 15.39 20.16 21.22
CA GLU A 301 16.36 20.64 22.24
C GLU A 301 17.52 19.65 22.50
N GLY A 302 18.01 18.98 21.44
CA GLY A 302 19.08 18.00 21.52
C GLY A 302 18.67 16.61 22.06
N ILE A 303 17.39 16.39 22.37
CA ILE A 303 16.86 15.14 22.92
C ILE A 303 15.94 14.49 21.89
N LEU A 304 15.97 13.16 21.82
CA LEU A 304 15.03 12.39 21.01
C LEU A 304 13.64 12.40 21.67
N ARG A 305 12.64 12.88 20.95
CA ARG A 305 11.25 12.98 21.38
C ARG A 305 10.30 12.48 20.28
N ARG A 306 9.10 12.08 20.67
CA ARG A 306 8.00 11.89 19.73
C ARG A 306 7.28 13.21 19.43
N VAL A 307 6.59 13.27 18.30
CA VAL A 307 5.73 14.42 17.98
C VAL A 307 4.71 14.65 19.10
N SER A 308 4.10 13.60 19.64
CA SER A 308 3.12 13.69 20.73
C SER A 308 3.70 14.21 22.07
N GLU A 309 5.01 14.06 22.30
CA GLU A 309 5.69 14.60 23.48
C GLU A 309 5.99 16.10 23.33
N VAL A 310 6.22 16.57 22.10
CA VAL A 310 6.49 18.00 21.80
C VAL A 310 5.18 18.75 21.58
N TYR A 311 4.19 18.12 20.98
CA TYR A 311 2.86 18.65 20.66
C TYR A 311 1.78 17.77 21.31
N PRO A 312 1.42 18.02 22.58
CA PRO A 312 0.52 17.15 23.35
C PRO A 312 -0.87 16.94 22.73
N GLU A 313 -1.32 17.89 21.90
CA GLU A 313 -2.57 17.75 21.13
C GLU A 313 -2.54 16.56 20.17
N TRP A 314 -1.36 16.09 19.76
CA TRP A 314 -1.19 14.93 18.87
C TRP A 314 -1.65 13.62 19.54
N ASN A 315 -1.58 13.51 20.87
CA ASN A 315 -2.08 12.34 21.60
C ASN A 315 -3.56 12.07 21.32
N LYS A 316 -4.37 13.14 21.29
CA LYS A 316 -5.80 12.99 21.00
C LYS A 316 -6.05 12.49 19.57
N ILE A 317 -5.21 12.90 18.61
CA ILE A 317 -5.29 12.42 17.23
C ILE A 317 -4.94 10.93 17.18
N ILE A 318 -3.89 10.49 17.86
CA ILE A 318 -3.51 9.09 17.95
C ILE A 318 -4.67 8.26 18.53
N GLU A 319 -5.27 8.68 19.63
CA GLU A 319 -6.38 7.98 20.26
C GLU A 319 -7.60 7.85 19.35
N THR A 320 -7.94 8.90 18.60
CA THR A 320 -9.13 8.92 17.74
C THR A 320 -8.93 8.23 16.39
N GLU A 321 -7.72 8.29 15.85
CA GLU A 321 -7.43 7.82 14.48
C GLU A 321 -6.81 6.42 14.42
N SER A 322 -6.44 5.82 15.56
CA SER A 322 -5.89 4.45 15.60
C SER A 322 -6.95 3.36 15.40
N ALA A 323 -8.19 3.65 15.70
CA ALA A 323 -9.28 2.69 15.53
C ALA A 323 -9.70 2.58 14.05
N PRO A 324 -10.06 1.36 13.56
CA PRO A 324 -10.62 1.20 12.23
C PRO A 324 -11.84 2.11 12.02
N LYS A 325 -11.98 2.65 10.80
CA LYS A 325 -13.14 3.47 10.43
C LYS A 325 -14.27 2.58 9.93
N GLU A 326 -15.49 2.88 10.36
CA GLU A 326 -16.68 2.15 9.97
C GLU A 326 -17.55 2.99 9.05
N TYR A 327 -18.04 2.38 7.98
CA TYR A 327 -18.94 3.01 7.02
C TYR A 327 -20.15 2.11 6.75
N TYR A 328 -21.29 2.76 6.48
CA TYR A 328 -22.57 2.12 6.27
C TYR A 328 -23.04 2.44 4.85
N LEU A 329 -22.67 1.57 3.90
CA LEU A 329 -22.88 1.82 2.48
C LEU A 329 -24.36 1.61 2.11
N LYS A 330 -24.96 2.65 1.55
CA LYS A 330 -26.29 2.61 0.92
C LYS A 330 -26.13 2.85 -0.57
N PHE A 331 -26.48 1.85 -1.38
CA PHE A 331 -26.47 1.97 -2.83
C PHE A 331 -27.80 2.53 -3.32
N GLY A 332 -27.73 3.49 -4.24
CA GLY A 332 -28.89 4.18 -4.82
C GLY A 332 -29.13 3.80 -6.28
N ALA A 333 -29.59 4.78 -7.05
CA ALA A 333 -29.88 4.60 -8.47
C ALA A 333 -28.63 4.63 -9.36
N ASN A 334 -28.76 4.15 -10.58
CA ASN A 334 -27.75 4.29 -11.62
C ASN A 334 -27.43 5.78 -11.84
N LEU A 335 -26.16 6.10 -11.90
CA LEU A 335 -25.66 7.40 -12.34
C LEU A 335 -25.59 7.38 -13.87
N ASN A 336 -26.34 8.27 -14.53
CA ASN A 336 -26.33 8.42 -15.99
C ASN A 336 -24.99 8.96 -16.51
#